data_223962fd5df9ea47051a6bb3f9d777f5
#
_entry.id   223962fd5df9ea47051a6bb3f9d777f5
#
_cell.length_a   1.000
_cell.length_b   1.000
_cell.length_c   1.000
_cell.angle_alpha   90.00
_cell.angle_beta   90.00
_cell.angle_gamma   90.00
#
_symmetry.space_group_name_H-M   'P 1'
#
loop_
_entity.id
_entity.type
_entity.pdbx_description
1 polymer ?
#
loop_
_entity_poly.entity_id
_entity_poly.type
_entity_poly.pdbx_seq_one_letter_code
_entity_poly.pdbx_strand_id
1 'polypeptide(L)'
;FEGLEETVQELDRKQVPVYFTIDLDCLDPSVFPGTGTPEAGGVSFLELLAAIRKVSELNIVGADVNELAPMLDPSGVSTATACKVVRELLLAVAK
;
A
#
# COMPACT_ATOMS: atom_id res chain seq x y z
N PHE A 1 0.84 -7.23 8.89
CA PHE A 1 -0.49 -6.60 9.02
C PHE A 1 -1.41 -7.49 9.85
N GLU A 2 -1.25 -7.39 11.17
CA GLU A 2 -2.05 -8.15 12.11
C GLU A 2 -3.51 -7.74 12.01
N GLY A 3 -4.41 -8.72 11.99
CA GLY A 3 -5.86 -8.47 11.91
C GLY A 3 -6.39 -8.17 10.52
N LEU A 4 -5.53 -8.11 9.51
CA LEU A 4 -5.96 -7.78 8.14
C LEU A 4 -6.91 -8.82 7.57
N GLU A 5 -6.61 -10.10 7.75
CA GLU A 5 -7.44 -11.19 7.22
C GLU A 5 -8.87 -11.12 7.76
N GLU A 6 -9.01 -10.93 9.08
CA GLU A 6 -10.32 -10.86 9.72
C GLU A 6 -11.10 -9.63 9.29
N THR A 7 -10.41 -8.49 9.13
CA THR A 7 -11.04 -7.25 8.66
C THR A 7 -11.55 -7.40 7.24
N VAL A 8 -10.76 -8.01 6.36
CA VAL A 8 -11.17 -8.25 4.98
C VAL A 8 -12.38 -9.18 4.93
N GLN A 9 -12.37 -10.26 5.71
CA GLN A 9 -13.51 -11.18 5.76
C GLN A 9 -14.78 -10.49 6.24
N GLU A 10 -14.67 -9.64 7.25
CA GLU A 10 -15.80 -8.86 7.78
C GLU A 10 -16.40 -7.94 6.72
N LEU A 11 -15.56 -7.19 6.02
CA LEU A 11 -16.02 -6.27 4.99
C LEU A 11 -16.58 -7.02 3.78
N ASP A 12 -16.01 -8.16 3.44
CA ASP A 12 -16.52 -8.98 2.34
C ASP A 12 -17.92 -9.52 2.64
N ARG A 13 -18.16 -9.99 3.86
CA ARG A 13 -19.48 -10.45 4.27
C ARG A 13 -20.53 -9.34 4.17
N LYS A 14 -20.15 -8.10 4.49
CA LYS A 14 -21.06 -6.96 4.44
C LYS A 14 -21.30 -6.44 3.01
N GLN A 15 -20.44 -6.79 2.06
CA GLN A 15 -20.52 -6.34 0.67
C GLN A 15 -20.59 -4.81 0.55
N VAL A 16 -19.89 -4.10 1.42
CA VAL A 16 -19.87 -2.64 1.43
C VAL A 16 -18.87 -2.11 0.40
N PRO A 17 -19.12 -0.92 -0.19
CA PRO A 17 -18.10 -0.26 -1.01
C PRO A 17 -16.94 0.19 -0.14
N VAL A 18 -15.71 0.02 -0.63
CA VAL A 18 -14.48 0.31 0.11
C VAL A 18 -13.64 1.33 -0.65
N TYR A 19 -13.22 2.38 0.04
CA TYR A 19 -12.19 3.29 -0.45
C TYR A 19 -10.87 2.87 0.18
N PHE A 20 -9.88 2.54 -0.65
CA PHE A 20 -8.61 1.99 -0.19
C PHE A 20 -7.52 3.07 -0.21
N THR A 21 -7.02 3.43 0.94
CA THR A 21 -5.92 4.38 1.06
C THR A 21 -4.64 3.65 1.51
N ILE A 22 -3.55 3.91 0.81
CA ILE A 22 -2.25 3.32 1.11
C ILE A 22 -1.29 4.44 1.49
N ASP A 23 -0.74 4.34 2.69
CA ASP A 23 0.30 5.23 3.17
C ASP A 23 1.64 4.51 3.04
N LEU A 24 2.50 4.99 2.13
CA LEU A 24 3.76 4.32 1.81
C LEU A 24 4.79 4.39 2.93
N ASP A 25 4.60 5.26 3.94
CA ASP A 25 5.52 5.30 5.08
C ASP A 25 5.36 4.08 6.01
N CYS A 26 4.40 3.19 5.74
CA CYS A 26 4.35 1.89 6.40
C CYS A 26 5.51 0.99 5.99
N LEU A 27 6.11 1.25 4.82
CA LEU A 27 7.28 0.51 4.35
C LEU A 27 8.51 0.88 5.18
N ASP A 28 9.37 -0.12 5.40
CA ASP A 28 10.63 0.14 6.08
C ASP A 28 11.49 1.13 5.29
N PRO A 29 12.23 2.06 5.94
CA PRO A 29 13.08 3.02 5.23
C PRO A 29 14.16 2.39 4.35
N SER A 30 14.53 1.13 4.58
CA SER A 30 15.44 0.39 3.68
C SER A 30 14.85 0.21 2.30
N VAL A 31 13.51 0.29 2.17
CA VAL A 31 12.77 0.13 0.91
C VAL A 31 12.24 1.47 0.41
N PHE A 32 11.84 2.34 1.34
CA PHE A 32 11.15 3.58 1.01
C PHE A 32 11.60 4.71 1.93
N PRO A 33 12.83 5.26 1.74
CA PRO A 33 13.31 6.37 2.56
C PRO A 33 12.74 7.74 2.13
N GLY A 34 12.15 7.86 0.96
CA GLY A 34 11.66 9.11 0.39
C GLY A 34 10.30 9.53 0.92
N THR A 35 10.21 9.76 2.21
CA THR A 35 8.99 10.19 2.90
C THR A 35 9.35 11.15 4.03
N GLY A 36 8.40 11.99 4.43
CA GLY A 36 8.61 12.95 5.51
C GLY A 36 8.69 12.32 6.90
N THR A 37 8.18 11.11 7.07
CA THR A 37 8.09 10.43 8.37
C THR A 37 8.60 8.98 8.31
N PRO A 38 9.87 8.77 7.88
CA PRO A 38 10.41 7.41 7.84
C PRO A 38 10.58 6.87 9.26
N GLU A 39 10.22 5.61 9.46
CA GLU A 39 10.34 4.98 10.76
C GLU A 39 10.84 3.54 10.59
N ALA A 40 11.92 3.21 11.28
CA ALA A 40 12.51 1.87 11.23
C ALA A 40 11.53 0.84 11.77
N GLY A 41 11.60 -0.37 11.25
CA GLY A 41 10.73 -1.46 11.67
C GLY A 41 9.45 -1.55 10.84
N GLY A 42 9.42 -0.91 9.67
CA GLY A 42 8.29 -1.01 8.75
C GLY A 42 8.22 -2.36 8.03
N VAL A 43 7.20 -2.50 7.19
CA VAL A 43 6.99 -3.74 6.44
C VAL A 43 7.85 -3.77 5.18
N SER A 44 8.09 -4.97 4.65
CA SER A 44 8.78 -5.15 3.38
C SER A 44 7.85 -4.84 2.21
N PHE A 45 8.42 -4.65 1.01
CA PHE A 45 7.62 -4.46 -0.19
C PHE A 45 6.71 -5.66 -0.44
N LEU A 46 7.20 -6.88 -0.28
CA LEU A 46 6.40 -8.08 -0.52
C LEU A 46 5.26 -8.22 0.48
N GLU A 47 5.46 -7.81 1.72
CA GLU A 47 4.39 -7.79 2.72
C GLU A 47 3.29 -6.79 2.34
N LEU A 48 3.67 -5.60 1.89
CA LEU A 48 2.71 -4.61 1.43
C LEU A 48 1.97 -5.12 0.18
N LEU A 49 2.69 -5.72 -0.76
CA LEU A 49 2.07 -6.26 -1.98
C LEU A 49 1.04 -7.33 -1.65
N ALA A 50 1.35 -8.23 -0.72
CA ALA A 50 0.40 -9.25 -0.28
C ALA A 50 -0.85 -8.62 0.34
N ALA A 51 -0.68 -7.57 1.15
CA ALA A 51 -1.79 -6.84 1.74
C ALA A 51 -2.66 -6.15 0.67
N ILE A 52 -2.03 -5.52 -0.32
CA ILE A 52 -2.75 -4.88 -1.44
C ILE A 52 -3.62 -5.90 -2.17
N ARG A 53 -3.06 -7.06 -2.49
CA ARG A 53 -3.78 -8.11 -3.18
C ARG A 53 -4.96 -8.62 -2.36
N LYS A 54 -4.78 -8.74 -1.05
CA LYS A 54 -5.84 -9.21 -0.16
C LYS A 54 -6.97 -8.21 -0.07
N VAL A 55 -6.66 -6.95 0.19
CA VAL A 55 -7.68 -5.89 0.28
C VAL A 55 -8.41 -5.70 -1.05
N SER A 56 -7.71 -5.88 -2.16
CA SER A 56 -8.29 -5.70 -3.50
C SER A 56 -9.32 -6.77 -3.87
N GLU A 57 -9.48 -7.81 -3.06
CA GLU A 57 -10.58 -8.77 -3.21
C GLU A 57 -11.93 -8.15 -2.87
N LEU A 58 -11.93 -7.04 -2.15
CA LEU A 58 -13.15 -6.33 -1.75
C LEU A 58 -13.71 -5.49 -2.90
N ASN A 59 -14.88 -4.90 -2.67
CA ASN A 59 -15.50 -3.99 -3.63
C ASN A 59 -14.84 -2.61 -3.54
N ILE A 60 -13.71 -2.44 -4.21
CA ILE A 60 -12.94 -1.21 -4.21
C ILE A 60 -13.57 -0.22 -5.18
N VAL A 61 -14.04 0.92 -4.66
CA VAL A 61 -14.69 1.98 -5.45
C VAL A 61 -13.79 3.18 -5.67
N GLY A 62 -12.66 3.25 -4.98
CA GLY A 62 -11.66 4.31 -5.14
C GLY A 62 -10.44 3.97 -4.31
N ALA A 63 -9.32 4.60 -4.65
CA ALA A 63 -8.07 4.35 -3.93
C ALA A 63 -7.14 5.54 -4.08
N ASP A 64 -6.22 5.69 -3.12
CA ASP A 64 -5.11 6.62 -3.25
C ASP A 64 -3.84 6.04 -2.65
N VAL A 65 -2.71 6.63 -3.04
CA VAL A 65 -1.37 6.25 -2.56
C VAL A 65 -0.68 7.52 -2.13
N ASN A 66 -0.20 7.56 -0.91
CA ASN A 66 0.29 8.78 -0.27
C ASN A 66 1.71 8.64 0.27
N GLU A 67 2.30 9.78 0.61
CA GLU A 67 3.53 9.95 1.39
C GLU A 67 4.84 9.79 0.61
N LEU A 68 4.81 9.81 -0.72
CA LEU A 68 6.05 9.91 -1.48
C LEU A 68 6.54 11.36 -1.45
N ALA A 69 7.75 11.55 -0.96
CA ALA A 69 8.47 12.82 -1.00
C ALA A 69 9.78 12.60 -1.76
N PRO A 70 9.76 12.66 -3.10
CA PRO A 70 10.91 12.25 -3.92
C PRO A 70 12.16 13.09 -3.67
N MET A 71 11.99 14.35 -3.24
CA MET A 71 13.12 15.21 -2.92
C MET A 71 13.94 14.72 -1.72
N LEU A 72 13.40 13.82 -0.90
CA LEU A 72 14.09 13.26 0.26
C LEU A 72 14.86 11.99 -0.06
N ASP A 73 14.77 11.51 -1.29
CA ASP A 73 15.50 10.31 -1.74
C ASP A 73 16.15 10.56 -3.09
N PRO A 74 17.40 11.06 -3.11
CA PRO A 74 18.10 11.36 -4.36
C PRO A 74 18.41 10.11 -5.19
N SER A 75 18.34 8.91 -4.62
CA SER A 75 18.59 7.67 -5.37
C SER A 75 17.50 7.34 -6.37
N GLY A 76 16.28 7.84 -6.16
CA GLY A 76 15.12 7.50 -6.99
C GLY A 76 14.48 6.17 -6.67
N VAL A 77 14.99 5.41 -5.70
CA VAL A 77 14.44 4.10 -5.33
C VAL A 77 13.03 4.25 -4.79
N SER A 78 12.77 5.25 -3.94
CA SER A 78 11.43 5.47 -3.38
C SER A 78 10.41 5.77 -4.48
N THR A 79 10.78 6.59 -5.46
CA THR A 79 9.90 6.90 -6.60
C THR A 79 9.60 5.64 -7.41
N ALA A 80 10.62 4.82 -7.69
CA ALA A 80 10.43 3.55 -8.39
C ALA A 80 9.53 2.60 -7.61
N THR A 81 9.71 2.52 -6.29
CA THR A 81 8.88 1.69 -5.41
C THR A 81 7.42 2.18 -5.43
N ALA A 82 7.20 3.48 -5.34
CA ALA A 82 5.85 4.05 -5.38
C ALA A 82 5.16 3.76 -6.72
N CYS A 83 5.88 3.89 -7.82
CA CYS A 83 5.35 3.55 -9.15
C CYS A 83 4.95 2.07 -9.23
N LYS A 84 5.75 1.19 -8.66
CA LYS A 84 5.44 -0.24 -8.62
C LYS A 84 4.19 -0.52 -7.80
N VAL A 85 4.03 0.15 -6.66
CA VAL A 85 2.83 0.02 -5.82
C VAL A 85 1.59 0.46 -6.60
N VAL A 86 1.64 1.61 -7.26
CA VAL A 86 0.50 2.11 -8.06
C VAL A 86 0.14 1.12 -9.16
N ARG A 87 1.15 0.61 -9.87
CA ARG A 87 0.92 -0.38 -10.93
C ARG A 87 0.24 -1.64 -10.39
N GLU A 88 0.76 -2.19 -9.29
CA GLU A 88 0.21 -3.41 -8.71
C GLU A 88 -1.20 -3.20 -8.17
N LEU A 89 -1.46 -2.02 -7.59
CA LEU A 89 -2.80 -1.65 -7.14
C LEU A 89 -3.78 -1.61 -8.31
N LEU A 90 -3.42 -0.94 -9.41
CA LEU A 90 -4.27 -0.85 -10.60
C LEU A 90 -4.58 -2.23 -11.16
N LEU A 91 -3.57 -3.10 -11.25
CA LEU A 91 -3.77 -4.47 -11.74
C LEU A 91 -4.66 -5.29 -10.80
N ALA A 92 -4.52 -5.09 -9.49
CA ALA A 92 -5.28 -5.85 -8.50
C ALA A 92 -6.77 -5.45 -8.47
N VAL A 93 -7.08 -4.16 -8.66
CA VAL A 93 -8.47 -3.68 -8.61
C VAL A 93 -9.18 -3.77 -9.97
N ALA A 94 -8.45 -3.91 -11.05
CA ALA A 94 -9.00 -4.07 -12.41
C ALA A 94 -9.41 -5.54 -12.61
N LYS A 95 -10.58 -5.87 -12.14
CA LYS A 95 -11.07 -7.27 -12.14
C LYS A 95 -11.76 -7.65 -13.45
#